data_a5f48aff5e21fbc16bb7ce003bad2cbf
#
_entry.id   a5f48aff5e21fbc16bb7ce003bad2cbf
#
_cell.length_a   1.000
_cell.length_b   1.000
_cell.length_c   1.000
_cell.angle_alpha   90.00
_cell.angle_beta   90.00
_cell.angle_gamma   90.00
#
_symmetry.space_group_name_H-M   'P 1'
#
loop_
_entity.id
_entity.type
_entity.pdbx_description
1 polymer ?
#
loop_
_entity_poly.entity_id
_entity_poly.type
_entity_poly.pdbx_seq_one_letter_code
_entity_poly.pdbx_strand_id
1 'polypeptide(L)'
;VRLHDINKYRDLINTGVYEFHLSYTEVFSEGLLDSVSKVNKDDHISIHLPDYLEGNRIVDPISIDTQTRNDSRELIKRTGEFAKQISNKIGKHIPIIGSFSQRCDRKREDVLEDLFYYLPQASEYKIYPQWLPAYAWYFGGSVKLDLFNSQEDIEYINNKNIDITLDLCHLSLSAEYSKESWLDWYNQLKDRIGHFHLADAEGVDGEGLDIGSGNIGDFSIFLDSEKIKVIEVWQGHFHDGIGFLKALDTLNKQKQNWDKATKCLN
;
A
#
# COMPACT_ATOMS: atom_id res chain seq x y z
N VAL A 1 8.96 -3.03 5.21
CA VAL A 1 10.09 -3.83 5.74
C VAL A 1 9.64 -5.25 6.01
N ARG A 2 10.55 -6.23 5.97
CA ARG A 2 10.27 -7.58 6.44
C ARG A 2 10.35 -7.66 7.97
N LEU A 3 9.60 -8.58 8.58
CA LEU A 3 9.56 -8.73 10.04
C LEU A 3 10.93 -8.97 10.69
N HIS A 4 11.83 -9.68 9.99
CA HIS A 4 13.15 -9.97 10.50
C HIS A 4 14.11 -8.78 10.43
N ASP A 5 13.82 -7.78 9.56
CA ASP A 5 14.69 -6.63 9.31
C ASP A 5 14.34 -5.38 10.13
N ILE A 6 13.26 -5.39 10.91
CA ILE A 6 12.77 -4.17 11.57
C ILE A 6 13.83 -3.49 12.45
N ASN A 7 14.65 -4.25 13.18
CA ASN A 7 15.69 -3.68 14.02
C ASN A 7 16.78 -2.99 13.18
N LYS A 8 17.19 -3.63 12.06
CA LYS A 8 18.13 -3.05 11.12
C LYS A 8 17.64 -1.71 10.56
N TYR A 9 16.39 -1.66 10.10
CA TYR A 9 15.83 -0.43 9.55
C TYR A 9 15.53 0.63 10.62
N ARG A 10 15.21 0.21 11.85
CA ARG A 10 15.07 1.14 12.97
C ARG A 10 16.39 1.85 13.28
N ASP A 11 17.49 1.14 13.31
CA ASP A 11 18.81 1.70 13.56
C ASP A 11 19.29 2.60 12.40
N LEU A 12 18.91 2.25 11.16
CA LEU A 12 19.32 2.96 9.96
C LEU A 12 18.51 4.23 9.72
N ILE A 13 17.18 4.16 9.82
CA ILE A 13 16.25 5.22 9.34
C ILE A 13 15.62 5.99 10.50
N ASN A 14 15.29 5.30 11.58
CA ASN A 14 14.74 5.82 12.83
C ASN A 14 13.55 6.80 12.66
N THR A 15 12.65 6.51 11.71
CA THR A 15 11.44 7.33 11.49
C THR A 15 10.35 7.03 12.52
N GLY A 16 10.41 5.88 13.18
CA GLY A 16 9.34 5.35 14.03
C GLY A 16 8.09 4.90 13.27
N VAL A 17 8.11 4.91 11.93
CA VAL A 17 7.00 4.47 11.06
C VAL A 17 7.48 3.30 10.22
N TYR A 18 6.79 2.17 10.32
CA TYR A 18 7.17 0.96 9.59
C TYR A 18 5.93 0.25 9.06
N GLU A 19 6.02 -0.24 7.83
CA GLU A 19 5.05 -1.15 7.27
C GLU A 19 5.65 -2.55 7.15
N PHE A 20 4.97 -3.54 7.71
CA PHE A 20 5.33 -4.94 7.54
C PHE A 20 4.72 -5.47 6.24
N HIS A 21 5.56 -5.68 5.25
CA HIS A 21 5.19 -6.33 4.00
C HIS A 21 5.33 -7.85 4.21
N LEU A 22 4.22 -8.51 4.52
CA LEU A 22 4.21 -9.93 4.83
C LEU A 22 4.25 -10.79 3.57
N SER A 23 4.83 -11.97 3.69
CA SER A 23 4.67 -13.05 2.72
C SER A 23 3.67 -14.09 3.23
N TYR A 24 3.11 -14.90 2.33
CA TYR A 24 2.24 -16.00 2.70
C TYR A 24 2.86 -16.90 3.77
N THR A 25 4.13 -17.30 3.58
CA THR A 25 4.85 -18.17 4.50
C THR A 25 5.06 -17.54 5.88
N GLU A 26 5.25 -16.21 5.96
CA GLU A 26 5.34 -15.50 7.24
C GLU A 26 4.01 -15.52 7.99
N VAL A 27 2.87 -15.27 7.29
CA VAL A 27 1.53 -15.27 7.89
C VAL A 27 1.16 -16.65 8.47
N PHE A 28 1.61 -17.73 7.82
CA PHE A 28 1.32 -19.11 8.26
C PHE A 28 2.43 -19.72 9.13
N SER A 29 3.49 -18.96 9.45
CA SER A 29 4.54 -19.43 10.35
C SER A 29 4.08 -19.42 11.82
N GLU A 30 4.56 -20.39 12.60
CA GLU A 30 4.34 -20.43 14.05
C GLU A 30 5.02 -19.23 14.75
N GLY A 31 6.10 -18.70 14.18
CA GLY A 31 6.87 -17.57 14.72
C GLY A 31 6.28 -16.18 14.42
N LEU A 32 5.16 -16.08 13.70
CA LEU A 32 4.57 -14.76 13.36
C LEU A 32 4.33 -13.92 14.61
N LEU A 33 3.68 -14.50 15.62
CA LEU A 33 3.34 -13.79 16.87
C LEU A 33 4.57 -13.44 17.71
N ASP A 34 5.65 -14.21 17.64
CA ASP A 34 6.91 -13.90 18.34
C ASP A 34 7.50 -12.58 17.82
N SER A 35 7.25 -12.26 16.56
CA SER A 35 7.71 -11.02 15.93
C SER A 35 7.11 -9.75 16.56
N VAL A 36 5.98 -9.85 17.26
CA VAL A 36 5.39 -8.75 18.03
C VAL A 36 6.38 -8.21 19.07
N SER A 37 7.24 -9.07 19.60
CA SER A 37 8.27 -8.68 20.59
C SER A 37 9.24 -7.61 20.04
N LYS A 38 9.46 -7.57 18.72
CA LYS A 38 10.36 -6.63 18.03
C LYS A 38 9.77 -5.22 17.85
N VAL A 39 8.47 -5.04 18.01
CA VAL A 39 7.80 -3.75 17.86
C VAL A 39 7.96 -2.93 19.13
N ASN A 40 8.38 -1.67 19.04
CA ASN A 40 8.48 -0.75 20.16
C ASN A 40 7.16 -0.03 20.39
N LYS A 41 6.91 0.40 21.63
CA LYS A 41 5.65 1.06 22.01
C LYS A 41 5.41 2.37 21.24
N ASP A 42 6.47 3.07 20.88
CA ASP A 42 6.38 4.35 20.18
C ASP A 42 6.26 4.20 18.66
N ASP A 43 6.49 3.00 18.12
CA ASP A 43 6.38 2.75 16.68
C ASP A 43 4.94 3.01 16.17
N HIS A 44 4.86 3.45 14.92
CA HIS A 44 3.64 3.47 14.11
C HIS A 44 3.76 2.35 13.07
N ILE A 45 2.85 1.40 13.15
CA ILE A 45 2.89 0.18 12.33
C ILE A 45 1.68 0.14 11.40
N SER A 46 1.92 -0.19 10.15
CA SER A 46 0.93 -0.71 9.20
C SER A 46 1.35 -2.11 8.73
N ILE A 47 0.42 -2.85 8.15
CA ILE A 47 0.69 -4.20 7.67
C ILE A 47 0.17 -4.31 6.24
N HIS A 48 1.05 -4.66 5.30
CA HIS A 48 0.66 -5.03 3.95
C HIS A 48 0.39 -6.53 3.88
N LEU A 49 -0.82 -6.90 3.42
CA LEU A 49 -1.17 -8.28 3.13
C LEU A 49 -0.24 -8.84 2.05
N PRO A 50 0.08 -10.13 2.08
CA PRO A 50 0.68 -10.78 0.93
C PRO A 50 -0.21 -10.63 -0.31
N ASP A 51 0.39 -10.35 -1.48
CA ASP A 51 -0.32 -10.34 -2.76
C ASP A 51 -0.63 -11.77 -3.24
N TYR A 52 0.13 -12.74 -2.77
CA TYR A 52 0.11 -14.11 -3.26
C TYR A 52 -0.25 -15.13 -2.18
N LEU A 53 -1.00 -16.13 -2.59
CA LEU A 53 -1.20 -17.38 -1.88
C LEU A 53 -0.16 -18.41 -2.35
N GLU A 54 -0.12 -19.55 -1.66
CA GLU A 54 0.63 -20.71 -2.13
C GLU A 54 0.15 -21.16 -3.52
N GLY A 55 1.08 -21.65 -4.34
CA GLY A 55 0.78 -22.14 -5.69
C GLY A 55 0.52 -21.04 -6.71
N ASN A 56 1.16 -19.87 -6.55
CA ASN A 56 1.08 -18.75 -7.51
C ASN A 56 -0.36 -18.24 -7.75
N ARG A 57 -1.20 -18.29 -6.75
CA ARG A 57 -2.55 -17.69 -6.79
C ARG A 57 -2.50 -16.29 -6.17
N ILE A 58 -3.28 -15.37 -6.70
CA ILE A 58 -3.43 -14.02 -6.14
C ILE A 58 -4.45 -14.06 -5.00
N VAL A 59 -4.24 -13.25 -3.98
CA VAL A 59 -5.18 -13.08 -2.86
C VAL A 59 -6.48 -12.48 -3.38
N ASP A 60 -7.57 -13.24 -3.27
CA ASP A 60 -8.91 -12.85 -3.68
C ASP A 60 -9.97 -13.43 -2.72
N PRO A 61 -10.39 -12.66 -1.68
CA PRO A 61 -11.31 -13.14 -0.66
C PRO A 61 -12.76 -13.32 -1.15
N ILE A 62 -13.05 -12.89 -2.37
CA ILE A 62 -14.36 -12.98 -3.03
C ILE A 62 -14.32 -13.84 -4.30
N SER A 63 -13.22 -14.57 -4.51
CA SER A 63 -13.01 -15.43 -5.67
C SER A 63 -14.17 -16.40 -5.91
N ILE A 64 -14.49 -16.64 -7.18
CA ILE A 64 -15.40 -17.71 -7.57
C ILE A 64 -14.79 -19.09 -7.30
N ASP A 65 -13.46 -19.22 -7.34
CA ASP A 65 -12.76 -20.41 -6.90
C ASP A 65 -12.80 -20.55 -5.39
N THR A 66 -13.41 -21.63 -4.92
CA THR A 66 -13.66 -21.82 -3.48
C THR A 66 -12.37 -21.97 -2.67
N GLN A 67 -11.34 -22.61 -3.25
CA GLN A 67 -10.06 -22.80 -2.55
C GLN A 67 -9.33 -21.44 -2.39
N THR A 68 -9.21 -20.68 -3.46
CA THR A 68 -8.60 -19.33 -3.44
C THR A 68 -9.34 -18.42 -2.47
N ARG A 69 -10.66 -18.41 -2.50
CA ARG A 69 -11.49 -17.64 -1.58
C ARG A 69 -11.24 -18.00 -0.12
N ASN A 70 -11.24 -19.28 0.21
CA ASN A 70 -11.05 -19.75 1.59
C ASN A 70 -9.64 -19.44 2.09
N ASP A 71 -8.63 -19.71 1.29
CA ASP A 71 -7.22 -19.44 1.64
C ASP A 71 -6.97 -17.93 1.83
N SER A 72 -7.55 -17.11 0.96
CA SER A 72 -7.48 -15.63 1.08
C SER A 72 -8.12 -15.13 2.38
N ARG A 73 -9.30 -15.68 2.72
CA ARG A 73 -10.01 -15.31 3.95
C ARG A 73 -9.27 -15.72 5.20
N GLU A 74 -8.68 -16.91 5.22
CA GLU A 74 -7.86 -17.37 6.35
C GLU A 74 -6.59 -16.52 6.48
N LEU A 75 -5.94 -16.13 5.36
CA LEU A 75 -4.79 -15.24 5.35
C LEU A 75 -5.14 -13.88 5.96
N ILE A 76 -6.24 -13.27 5.52
CA ILE A 76 -6.72 -11.96 6.03
C ILE A 76 -7.03 -12.05 7.53
N LYS A 77 -7.70 -13.12 7.96
CA LYS A 77 -8.02 -13.36 9.38
C LYS A 77 -6.74 -13.43 10.23
N ARG A 78 -5.76 -14.24 9.83
CA ARG A 78 -4.48 -14.37 10.55
C ARG A 78 -3.70 -13.07 10.61
N THR A 79 -3.70 -12.30 9.52
CA THR A 79 -3.10 -10.96 9.51
C THR A 79 -3.84 -10.02 10.47
N GLY A 80 -5.17 -10.09 10.54
CA GLY A 80 -5.96 -9.33 11.52
C GLY A 80 -5.63 -9.72 12.97
N GLU A 81 -5.44 -11.01 13.26
CA GLU A 81 -5.00 -11.48 14.58
C GLU A 81 -3.60 -10.96 14.94
N PHE A 82 -2.68 -10.94 13.97
CA PHE A 82 -1.36 -10.36 14.15
C PHE A 82 -1.42 -8.84 14.41
N ALA A 83 -2.22 -8.10 13.64
CA ALA A 83 -2.48 -6.68 13.85
C ALA A 83 -3.02 -6.41 15.26
N LYS A 84 -3.92 -7.27 15.76
CA LYS A 84 -4.46 -7.19 17.12
C LYS A 84 -3.38 -7.34 18.18
N GLN A 85 -2.47 -8.29 18.03
CA GLN A 85 -1.37 -8.46 18.98
C GLN A 85 -0.43 -7.26 19.00
N ILE A 86 -0.11 -6.70 17.84
CA ILE A 86 0.67 -5.44 17.77
C ILE A 86 -0.10 -4.30 18.43
N SER A 87 -1.36 -4.10 18.09
CA SER A 87 -2.21 -3.05 18.67
C SER A 87 -2.29 -3.13 20.19
N ASN A 88 -2.47 -4.33 20.73
CA ASN A 88 -2.48 -4.56 22.18
C ASN A 88 -1.15 -4.15 22.84
N LYS A 89 -0.02 -4.39 22.15
CA LYS A 89 1.30 -4.04 22.66
C LYS A 89 1.57 -2.54 22.65
N ILE A 90 1.23 -1.86 21.53
CA ILE A 90 1.60 -0.45 21.35
C ILE A 90 0.48 0.53 21.70
N GLY A 91 -0.76 0.06 21.85
CA GLY A 91 -1.94 0.89 22.16
C GLY A 91 -2.39 1.77 21.00
N LYS A 92 -2.06 1.40 19.76
CA LYS A 92 -2.40 2.16 18.55
C LYS A 92 -3.19 1.30 17.57
N HIS A 93 -4.02 1.95 16.74
CA HIS A 93 -4.69 1.27 15.62
C HIS A 93 -3.66 0.85 14.55
N ILE A 94 -3.84 -0.34 13.98
CA ILE A 94 -2.96 -0.92 12.97
C ILE A 94 -3.71 -0.96 11.63
N PRO A 95 -3.40 -0.07 10.67
CA PRO A 95 -3.94 -0.18 9.32
C PRO A 95 -3.45 -1.47 8.65
N ILE A 96 -4.34 -2.12 7.89
CA ILE A 96 -3.99 -3.25 7.02
C ILE A 96 -4.20 -2.79 5.58
N ILE A 97 -3.20 -3.01 4.72
CA ILE A 97 -3.24 -2.68 3.29
C ILE A 97 -3.40 -3.97 2.49
N GLY A 98 -4.20 -3.95 1.45
CA GLY A 98 -4.39 -5.13 0.61
C GLY A 98 -4.60 -4.80 -0.87
N SER A 99 -3.93 -5.59 -1.73
CA SER A 99 -4.05 -5.51 -3.18
C SER A 99 -5.13 -6.49 -3.65
N PHE A 100 -6.30 -5.95 -4.04
CA PHE A 100 -7.44 -6.74 -4.49
C PHE A 100 -7.71 -6.47 -5.96
N SER A 101 -7.04 -7.21 -6.84
CA SER A 101 -6.96 -6.89 -8.26
C SER A 101 -7.87 -7.71 -9.17
N GLN A 102 -8.49 -8.79 -8.67
CA GLN A 102 -9.12 -9.81 -9.51
C GLN A 102 -10.61 -9.58 -9.70
N ARG A 103 -11.08 -9.70 -10.93
CA ARG A 103 -12.49 -9.61 -11.31
C ARG A 103 -13.09 -10.94 -11.78
N CYS A 104 -12.28 -11.81 -12.36
CA CYS A 104 -12.67 -13.16 -12.81
C CYS A 104 -13.96 -13.16 -13.67
N ASP A 105 -13.98 -12.36 -14.73
CA ASP A 105 -15.10 -12.20 -15.69
C ASP A 105 -16.45 -11.73 -15.10
N ARG A 106 -16.46 -11.30 -13.84
CA ARG A 106 -17.62 -10.70 -13.19
C ARG A 106 -17.76 -9.23 -13.59
N LYS A 107 -18.94 -8.66 -13.37
CA LYS A 107 -19.10 -7.20 -13.48
C LYS A 107 -18.32 -6.51 -12.37
N ARG A 108 -17.70 -5.39 -12.69
CA ARG A 108 -16.90 -4.59 -11.74
C ARG A 108 -17.69 -4.22 -10.48
N GLU A 109 -18.89 -3.70 -10.66
CA GLU A 109 -19.75 -3.29 -9.54
C GLU A 109 -20.06 -4.45 -8.60
N ASP A 110 -20.43 -5.62 -9.12
CA ASP A 110 -20.76 -6.80 -8.30
C ASP A 110 -19.54 -7.25 -7.48
N VAL A 111 -18.35 -7.18 -8.08
CA VAL A 111 -17.10 -7.53 -7.39
C VAL A 111 -16.77 -6.54 -6.29
N LEU A 112 -16.87 -5.25 -6.57
CA LEU A 112 -16.62 -4.20 -5.59
C LEU A 112 -17.65 -4.24 -4.46
N GLU A 113 -18.93 -4.49 -4.74
CA GLU A 113 -19.97 -4.65 -3.71
C GLU A 113 -19.67 -5.83 -2.79
N ASP A 114 -19.32 -6.99 -3.33
CA ASP A 114 -18.97 -8.17 -2.54
C ASP A 114 -17.70 -7.93 -1.70
N LEU A 115 -16.69 -7.28 -2.27
CA LEU A 115 -15.45 -6.96 -1.59
C LEU A 115 -15.70 -6.02 -0.40
N PHE A 116 -16.41 -4.91 -0.63
CA PHE A 116 -16.69 -3.94 0.43
C PHE A 116 -17.77 -4.39 1.43
N TYR A 117 -18.55 -5.38 1.09
CA TYR A 117 -19.38 -6.10 2.06
C TYR A 117 -18.52 -7.01 2.96
N TYR A 118 -17.50 -7.67 2.40
CA TYR A 118 -16.66 -8.61 3.11
C TYR A 118 -15.61 -7.94 4.00
N LEU A 119 -14.85 -6.95 3.51
CA LEU A 119 -13.69 -6.39 4.21
C LEU A 119 -13.98 -5.89 5.63
N PRO A 120 -15.07 -5.16 5.91
CA PRO A 120 -15.39 -4.71 7.28
C PRO A 120 -15.68 -5.85 8.27
N GLN A 121 -16.02 -7.03 7.74
CA GLN A 121 -16.34 -8.21 8.55
C GLN A 121 -15.11 -9.11 8.77
N ALA A 122 -14.11 -8.96 7.94
CA ALA A 122 -12.93 -9.82 7.92
C ALA A 122 -11.95 -9.52 9.06
N SER A 123 -11.96 -8.30 9.57
CA SER A 123 -11.05 -7.84 10.62
C SER A 123 -11.69 -6.72 11.44
N GLU A 124 -11.36 -6.66 12.75
CA GLU A 124 -11.66 -5.49 13.58
C GLU A 124 -10.82 -4.27 13.23
N TYR A 125 -9.73 -4.46 12.46
CA TYR A 125 -8.86 -3.41 11.93
C TYR A 125 -9.27 -3.04 10.52
N LYS A 126 -9.20 -1.74 10.23
CA LYS A 126 -9.55 -1.24 8.91
C LYS A 126 -8.59 -1.75 7.86
N ILE A 127 -9.13 -2.41 6.84
CA ILE A 127 -8.40 -2.83 5.65
C ILE A 127 -8.61 -1.76 4.58
N TYR A 128 -7.51 -1.19 4.11
CA TYR A 128 -7.48 -0.22 3.03
C TYR A 128 -7.13 -0.95 1.73
N PRO A 129 -8.05 -1.03 0.75
CA PRO A 129 -7.65 -1.47 -0.60
C PRO A 129 -6.63 -0.50 -1.16
N GLN A 130 -5.59 -1.04 -1.78
CA GLN A 130 -4.55 -0.27 -2.43
C GLN A 130 -4.98 0.12 -3.83
N TRP A 131 -4.70 1.36 -4.24
CA TRP A 131 -4.73 1.76 -5.64
C TRP A 131 -3.62 1.04 -6.41
N LEU A 132 -3.96 0.43 -7.55
CA LEU A 132 -3.11 -0.49 -8.29
C LEU A 132 -2.72 0.07 -9.66
N PRO A 133 -1.60 -0.38 -10.27
CA PRO A 133 -1.29 -0.04 -11.65
C PRO A 133 -2.20 -0.81 -12.62
N ALA A 134 -2.30 -0.36 -13.86
CA ALA A 134 -3.03 -1.11 -14.89
C ALA A 134 -2.36 -2.45 -15.22
N TYR A 135 -1.03 -2.49 -15.13
CA TYR A 135 -0.20 -3.69 -15.27
C TYR A 135 0.75 -3.81 -14.09
N ALA A 136 0.83 -4.98 -13.50
CA ALA A 136 1.79 -5.32 -12.46
C ALA A 136 2.68 -6.49 -12.88
N TRP A 137 3.86 -6.58 -12.29
CA TRP A 137 4.79 -7.69 -12.53
C TRP A 137 4.48 -8.83 -11.57
N TYR A 138 3.68 -9.81 -12.03
CA TYR A 138 3.30 -10.98 -11.25
C TYR A 138 3.78 -12.26 -11.90
N PHE A 139 4.28 -13.21 -11.08
CA PHE A 139 4.69 -14.55 -11.51
C PHE A 139 5.72 -14.57 -12.65
N GLY A 140 6.60 -13.57 -12.73
CA GLY A 140 7.62 -13.47 -13.76
C GLY A 140 7.11 -12.91 -15.10
N GLY A 141 5.97 -12.24 -15.12
CA GLY A 141 5.41 -11.60 -16.30
C GLY A 141 4.52 -10.40 -15.97
N SER A 142 4.20 -9.61 -16.98
CA SER A 142 3.27 -8.49 -16.86
C SER A 142 1.83 -8.99 -16.89
N VAL A 143 1.06 -8.69 -15.86
CA VAL A 143 -0.34 -9.08 -15.70
C VAL A 143 -1.21 -7.84 -15.65
N LYS A 144 -2.27 -7.81 -16.48
CA LYS A 144 -3.26 -6.75 -16.41
C LYS A 144 -4.13 -6.92 -15.16
N LEU A 145 -4.29 -5.84 -14.42
CA LEU A 145 -5.14 -5.78 -13.24
C LEU A 145 -6.51 -5.17 -13.59
N ASP A 146 -7.54 -5.63 -12.91
CA ASP A 146 -8.92 -5.33 -13.27
C ASP A 146 -9.61 -4.28 -12.38
N LEU A 147 -9.05 -4.00 -11.18
CA LEU A 147 -9.68 -3.17 -10.16
C LEU A 147 -8.71 -2.15 -9.57
N PHE A 148 -9.24 -1.05 -9.05
CA PHE A 148 -8.52 0.04 -8.38
C PHE A 148 -7.47 0.74 -9.24
N ASN A 149 -7.78 0.92 -10.54
CA ASN A 149 -6.85 1.51 -11.50
C ASN A 149 -7.51 2.29 -12.63
N SER A 150 -8.75 2.73 -12.46
CA SER A 150 -9.52 3.40 -13.52
C SER A 150 -10.41 4.51 -12.99
N GLN A 151 -10.89 5.38 -13.89
CA GLN A 151 -11.86 6.43 -13.56
C GLN A 151 -13.17 5.86 -12.96
N GLU A 152 -13.61 4.69 -13.40
CA GLU A 152 -14.80 4.01 -12.86
C GLU A 152 -14.58 3.61 -11.38
N ASP A 153 -13.35 3.22 -11.02
CA ASP A 153 -13.02 2.92 -9.62
C ASP A 153 -13.01 4.19 -8.77
N ILE A 154 -12.51 5.31 -9.30
CA ILE A 154 -12.56 6.62 -8.61
C ILE A 154 -14.01 7.02 -8.31
N GLU A 155 -14.89 6.90 -9.30
CA GLU A 155 -16.32 7.20 -9.15
C GLU A 155 -16.96 6.30 -8.08
N TYR A 156 -16.68 5.01 -8.11
CA TYR A 156 -17.21 4.06 -7.13
C TYR A 156 -16.70 4.37 -5.70
N ILE A 157 -15.40 4.59 -5.53
CA ILE A 157 -14.76 4.94 -4.26
C ILE A 157 -15.41 6.18 -3.65
N ASN A 158 -15.58 7.24 -4.46
CA ASN A 158 -16.18 8.49 -4.01
C ASN A 158 -17.66 8.34 -3.65
N ASN A 159 -18.44 7.67 -4.49
CA ASN A 159 -19.88 7.46 -4.27
C ASN A 159 -20.17 6.62 -3.02
N LYS A 160 -19.31 5.65 -2.71
CA LYS A 160 -19.44 4.77 -1.54
C LYS A 160 -18.68 5.27 -0.31
N ASN A 161 -17.96 6.40 -0.39
CA ASN A 161 -17.12 6.95 0.68
C ASN A 161 -16.09 5.95 1.22
N ILE A 162 -15.40 5.26 0.33
CA ILE A 162 -14.40 4.25 0.67
C ILE A 162 -13.05 4.90 0.88
N ASP A 163 -12.39 4.61 2.00
CA ASP A 163 -11.01 5.02 2.19
C ASP A 163 -10.06 3.95 1.64
N ILE A 164 -9.00 4.41 0.99
CA ILE A 164 -8.01 3.60 0.29
C ILE A 164 -6.59 3.89 0.76
N THR A 165 -5.66 2.98 0.47
CA THR A 165 -4.24 3.31 0.37
C THR A 165 -3.98 3.85 -1.03
N LEU A 166 -3.53 5.09 -1.12
CA LEU A 166 -3.10 5.65 -2.40
C LEU A 166 -1.61 5.40 -2.59
N ASP A 167 -1.31 4.49 -3.50
CA ASP A 167 0.04 4.31 -4.03
C ASP A 167 0.23 5.30 -5.19
N LEU A 168 1.15 6.26 -5.01
CA LEU A 168 1.37 7.32 -5.99
C LEU A 168 2.04 6.81 -7.26
N CYS A 169 2.92 5.84 -7.14
CA CYS A 169 3.52 5.16 -8.27
C CYS A 169 2.44 4.48 -9.12
N HIS A 170 1.60 3.67 -8.51
CA HIS A 170 0.50 2.98 -9.18
C HIS A 170 -0.53 3.95 -9.77
N LEU A 171 -0.81 5.07 -9.10
CA LEU A 171 -1.66 6.12 -9.63
C LEU A 171 -1.09 6.71 -10.92
N SER A 172 0.21 7.03 -10.93
CA SER A 172 0.89 7.56 -12.10
C SER A 172 0.87 6.58 -13.27
N LEU A 173 1.17 5.29 -13.02
CA LEU A 173 1.18 4.25 -14.06
C LEU A 173 -0.21 4.02 -14.66
N SER A 174 -1.25 3.95 -13.84
CA SER A 174 -2.62 3.72 -14.31
C SER A 174 -3.20 4.92 -15.05
N ALA A 175 -2.88 6.14 -14.62
CA ALA A 175 -3.26 7.36 -15.31
C ALA A 175 -2.58 7.48 -16.68
N GLU A 176 -1.27 7.16 -16.77
CA GLU A 176 -0.53 7.13 -18.04
C GLU A 176 -1.11 6.08 -19.00
N TYR A 177 -1.45 4.89 -18.50
CA TYR A 177 -2.12 3.87 -19.29
C TYR A 177 -3.45 4.34 -19.86
N SER A 178 -4.22 5.09 -19.07
CA SER A 178 -5.51 5.67 -19.47
C SER A 178 -5.36 6.96 -20.30
N LYS A 179 -4.14 7.49 -20.44
CA LYS A 179 -3.83 8.79 -21.06
C LYS A 179 -4.52 9.97 -20.37
N GLU A 180 -4.57 9.88 -19.06
CA GLU A 180 -5.17 10.90 -18.18
C GLU A 180 -4.11 11.48 -17.24
N SER A 181 -4.47 12.55 -16.52
CA SER A 181 -3.58 13.21 -15.57
C SER A 181 -3.66 12.52 -14.21
N TRP A 182 -2.50 12.02 -13.71
CA TRP A 182 -2.44 11.47 -12.36
C TRP A 182 -2.80 12.53 -11.29
N LEU A 183 -2.51 13.81 -11.54
CA LEU A 183 -2.84 14.89 -10.62
C LEU A 183 -4.36 15.13 -10.55
N ASP A 184 -5.07 14.99 -11.68
CA ASP A 184 -6.53 15.10 -11.70
C ASP A 184 -7.18 13.93 -10.97
N TRP A 185 -6.63 12.72 -11.11
CA TRP A 185 -7.08 11.55 -10.35
C TRP A 185 -6.80 11.69 -8.85
N TYR A 186 -5.59 12.17 -8.48
CA TYR A 186 -5.28 12.49 -7.09
C TYR A 186 -6.29 13.48 -6.49
N ASN A 187 -6.59 14.57 -7.21
CA ASN A 187 -7.53 15.59 -6.74
C ASN A 187 -8.95 15.03 -6.52
N GLN A 188 -9.36 14.03 -7.29
CA GLN A 188 -10.63 13.33 -7.11
C GLN A 188 -10.61 12.37 -5.92
N LEU A 189 -9.47 11.76 -5.60
CA LEU A 189 -9.32 10.76 -4.54
C LEU A 189 -8.87 11.31 -3.20
N LYS A 190 -8.35 12.54 -3.11
CA LYS A 190 -7.65 13.09 -1.93
C LYS A 190 -8.43 12.98 -0.62
N ASP A 191 -9.76 13.08 -0.67
CA ASP A 191 -10.63 13.00 0.51
C ASP A 191 -10.89 11.54 0.94
N ARG A 192 -10.46 10.58 0.15
CA ARG A 192 -10.60 9.13 0.39
C ARG A 192 -9.29 8.45 0.79
N ILE A 193 -8.20 9.20 0.90
CA ILE A 193 -6.90 8.65 1.22
C ILE A 193 -6.80 8.41 2.73
N GLY A 194 -6.61 7.17 3.13
CA GLY A 194 -6.33 6.76 4.51
C GLY A 194 -4.85 6.54 4.78
N HIS A 195 -4.09 6.17 3.75
CA HIS A 195 -2.69 5.77 3.81
C HIS A 195 -1.99 6.08 2.48
N PHE A 196 -0.68 6.33 2.48
CA PHE A 196 0.10 6.57 1.27
C PHE A 196 1.26 5.58 1.11
N HIS A 197 1.47 5.13 -0.13
CA HIS A 197 2.75 4.57 -0.58
C HIS A 197 3.44 5.56 -1.50
N LEU A 198 4.74 5.76 -1.29
CA LEU A 198 5.55 6.75 -1.99
C LEU A 198 6.68 6.07 -2.76
N ALA A 199 6.56 6.05 -4.07
CA ALA A 199 7.61 5.80 -5.03
C ALA A 199 7.29 6.60 -6.29
N ASP A 200 8.29 6.85 -7.14
CA ASP A 200 8.07 7.47 -8.44
C ASP A 200 7.83 6.40 -9.51
N ALA A 201 7.39 6.84 -10.69
CA ALA A 201 7.02 5.97 -11.80
C ALA A 201 7.37 6.59 -13.13
N GLU A 202 7.58 5.76 -14.16
CA GLU A 202 7.78 6.23 -15.53
C GLU A 202 7.01 5.35 -16.53
N GLY A 203 6.30 5.99 -17.46
CA GLY A 203 5.50 5.28 -18.47
C GLY A 203 4.36 4.49 -17.85
N VAL A 204 4.10 3.30 -18.37
CA VAL A 204 2.97 2.44 -17.96
C VAL A 204 3.39 1.25 -17.08
N ASP A 205 4.69 0.98 -16.96
CA ASP A 205 5.27 -0.20 -16.29
C ASP A 205 6.58 0.07 -15.53
N GLY A 206 7.05 1.31 -15.51
CA GLY A 206 8.25 1.72 -14.76
C GLY A 206 7.93 1.98 -13.30
N GLU A 207 7.71 0.92 -12.52
CA GLU A 207 7.26 0.93 -11.14
C GLU A 207 8.41 1.10 -10.14
N GLY A 208 8.12 1.73 -9.00
CA GLY A 208 8.99 1.74 -7.83
C GLY A 208 10.29 2.52 -7.97
N LEU A 209 10.30 3.57 -8.79
CA LEU A 209 11.48 4.41 -9.02
C LEU A 209 11.85 5.24 -7.80
N ASP A 210 13.10 5.70 -7.76
CA ASP A 210 13.59 6.64 -6.76
C ASP A 210 12.72 7.92 -6.74
N ILE A 211 12.43 8.44 -5.56
CA ILE A 211 11.65 9.66 -5.37
C ILE A 211 12.25 10.83 -6.17
N GLY A 212 11.42 11.42 -7.03
CA GLY A 212 11.80 12.57 -7.87
C GLY A 212 12.50 12.22 -9.17
N SER A 213 12.53 10.93 -9.58
CA SER A 213 13.19 10.49 -10.80
C SER A 213 12.25 10.17 -11.96
N GLY A 214 10.94 10.19 -11.73
CA GLY A 214 9.92 9.82 -12.71
C GLY A 214 8.91 10.93 -12.98
N ASN A 215 7.68 10.52 -13.36
CA ASN A 215 6.62 11.41 -13.83
C ASN A 215 5.99 12.27 -12.72
N ILE A 216 6.07 11.84 -11.45
CA ILE A 216 5.54 12.60 -10.32
C ILE A 216 6.50 13.72 -9.98
N GLY A 217 7.79 13.43 -9.87
CA GLY A 217 8.89 14.36 -9.66
C GLY A 217 8.85 15.07 -8.31
N ASP A 218 7.83 15.86 -8.01
CA ASP A 218 7.68 16.61 -6.76
C ASP A 218 6.57 16.04 -5.86
N PHE A 219 6.97 15.52 -4.71
CA PHE A 219 6.09 14.91 -3.71
C PHE A 219 5.62 15.89 -2.63
N SER A 220 6.05 17.16 -2.67
CA SER A 220 5.80 18.13 -1.60
C SER A 220 4.31 18.30 -1.26
N ILE A 221 3.41 18.25 -2.25
CA ILE A 221 1.96 18.38 -2.08
C ILE A 221 1.35 17.28 -1.20
N PHE A 222 2.00 16.10 -1.11
CA PHE A 222 1.52 14.98 -0.30
C PHE A 222 2.07 15.05 1.13
N LEU A 223 3.19 15.78 1.35
CA LEU A 223 3.91 15.78 2.63
C LEU A 223 3.21 16.59 3.71
N ASP A 224 2.28 17.48 3.37
CA ASP A 224 1.47 18.24 4.31
C ASP A 224 0.33 17.43 4.93
N SER A 225 -0.02 16.30 4.34
CA SER A 225 -1.02 15.40 4.91
C SER A 225 -0.52 14.76 6.22
N GLU A 226 -1.37 14.68 7.24
CA GLU A 226 -1.08 13.96 8.50
C GLU A 226 -1.20 12.43 8.36
N LYS A 227 -1.59 11.93 7.19
CA LYS A 227 -1.70 10.48 6.96
C LYS A 227 -0.32 9.81 6.97
N ILE A 228 -0.31 8.54 7.37
CA ILE A 228 0.92 7.71 7.31
C ILE A 228 1.39 7.62 5.86
N LYS A 229 2.69 7.78 5.67
CA LYS A 229 3.37 7.67 4.39
C LYS A 229 4.46 6.63 4.49
N VAL A 230 4.46 5.67 3.59
CA VAL A 230 5.44 4.60 3.51
C VAL A 230 6.23 4.74 2.21
N ILE A 231 7.56 4.73 2.30
CA ILE A 231 8.44 4.75 1.13
C ILE A 231 8.51 3.33 0.57
N GLU A 232 8.15 3.16 -0.70
CA GLU A 232 8.08 1.85 -1.38
C GLU A 232 8.93 1.81 -2.66
N VAL A 233 10.11 2.40 -2.64
CA VAL A 233 11.06 2.33 -3.78
C VAL A 233 11.64 0.91 -3.90
N TRP A 234 11.63 0.34 -5.09
CA TRP A 234 12.04 -1.06 -5.33
C TRP A 234 13.47 -1.36 -4.90
N GLN A 235 14.38 -0.44 -5.17
CA GLN A 235 15.79 -0.59 -4.80
C GLN A 235 16.10 -0.11 -3.39
N GLY A 236 15.07 0.25 -2.61
CA GLY A 236 15.23 0.79 -1.27
C GLY A 236 16.05 -0.08 -0.33
N HIS A 237 15.90 -1.41 -0.45
CA HIS A 237 16.57 -2.39 0.40
C HIS A 237 18.01 -2.73 -0.03
N PHE A 238 18.45 -2.32 -1.24
CA PHE A 238 19.80 -2.57 -1.73
C PHE A 238 20.84 -1.80 -0.90
N HIS A 239 22.06 -2.33 -0.86
CA HIS A 239 23.18 -1.75 -0.12
C HIS A 239 22.79 -1.36 1.31
N ASP A 240 22.20 -2.31 2.01
CA ASP A 240 21.77 -2.17 3.40
C ASP A 240 20.69 -1.11 3.67
N GLY A 241 19.88 -0.78 2.66
CA GLY A 241 18.75 0.16 2.79
C GLY A 241 19.09 1.60 2.42
N ILE A 242 20.22 1.82 1.72
CA ILE A 242 20.66 3.17 1.29
C ILE A 242 19.63 3.86 0.39
N GLY A 243 18.84 3.09 -0.38
CA GLY A 243 17.78 3.62 -1.21
C GLY A 243 16.67 4.30 -0.40
N PHE A 244 16.30 3.74 0.74
CA PHE A 244 15.32 4.38 1.64
C PHE A 244 15.86 5.66 2.26
N LEU A 245 17.16 5.71 2.63
CA LEU A 245 17.79 6.94 3.12
C LEU A 245 17.80 8.05 2.06
N LYS A 246 18.11 7.70 0.81
CA LYS A 246 18.07 8.65 -0.31
C LYS A 246 16.67 9.17 -0.55
N ALA A 247 15.67 8.29 -0.56
CA ALA A 247 14.27 8.68 -0.72
C ALA A 247 13.84 9.64 0.40
N LEU A 248 14.15 9.33 1.66
CA LEU A 248 13.85 10.19 2.80
C LEU A 248 14.55 11.55 2.71
N ASP A 249 15.83 11.59 2.32
CA ASP A 249 16.58 12.85 2.11
C ASP A 249 15.94 13.70 1.00
N THR A 250 15.52 13.08 -0.10
CA THR A 250 14.83 13.78 -1.19
C THR A 250 13.50 14.36 -0.73
N LEU A 251 12.67 13.57 -0.04
CA LEU A 251 11.38 14.05 0.51
C LEU A 251 11.59 15.21 1.49
N ASN A 252 12.57 15.13 2.37
CA ASN A 252 12.90 16.20 3.32
C ASN A 252 13.31 17.50 2.61
N LYS A 253 14.10 17.42 1.52
CA LYS A 253 14.48 18.58 0.71
C LYS A 253 13.27 19.19 -0.01
N GLN A 254 12.41 18.36 -0.60
CA GLN A 254 11.19 18.84 -1.25
C GLN A 254 10.26 19.53 -0.22
N LYS A 255 10.07 18.96 0.95
CA LYS A 255 9.28 19.56 2.05
C LYS A 255 9.83 20.91 2.48
N GLN A 256 11.15 21.00 2.70
CA GLN A 256 11.80 22.28 3.08
C GLN A 256 11.62 23.37 2.02
N ASN A 257 11.70 23.02 0.75
CA ASN A 257 11.50 23.97 -0.35
C ASN A 257 10.04 24.42 -0.43
N TRP A 258 9.09 23.51 -0.27
CA TRP A 258 7.66 23.80 -0.20
C TRP A 258 7.33 24.76 0.95
N ASP A 259 7.81 24.46 2.17
CA ASP A 259 7.59 25.31 3.35
C ASP A 259 8.15 26.72 3.19
N LYS A 260 9.30 26.88 2.50
CA LYS A 260 9.85 28.19 2.17
C LYS A 260 8.98 28.95 1.17
N ALA A 261 8.53 28.26 0.10
CA ALA A 261 7.71 28.87 -0.93
C ALA A 261 6.35 29.33 -0.38
N THR A 262 5.70 28.52 0.43
CA THR A 262 4.38 28.83 1.02
C THR A 262 4.44 29.94 2.06
N LYS A 263 5.54 30.05 2.83
CA LYS A 263 5.77 31.17 3.76
C LYS A 263 5.99 32.52 3.09
N CYS A 264 6.45 32.55 1.85
CA CYS A 264 6.63 33.79 1.06
C CYS A 264 5.32 34.29 0.45
N LEU A 265 4.26 33.50 0.44
CA LEU A 265 2.95 33.83 -0.13
C LEU A 265 1.94 34.34 0.92
N ASN A 266 2.26 34.22 2.20
CA ASN A 266 1.52 34.72 3.37
C ASN A 266 2.24 35.93 3.98
#